data_d300c63651b4a93ef8ea836256e95275
#
_entry.id   d300c63651b4a93ef8ea836256e95275
#
_cell.length_a   1.000
_cell.length_b   1.000
_cell.length_c   1.000
_cell.angle_alpha   90.00
_cell.angle_beta   90.00
_cell.angle_gamma   90.00
#
_symmetry.space_group_name_H-M   'P 1'
#
loop_
_entity.id
_entity.type
_entity.pdbx_description
1 polymer ?
#
loop_
_entity_poly.entity_id
_entity_poly.type
_entity_poly.pdbx_seq_one_letter_code
_entity_poly.pdbx_strand_id
1 'polypeptide(L)'
;NLIDKSDLKKAKSHFFSVINKVEKHLRLIFHRFIEEDGLKIYVNNDTPIAAWDPFILHNPATQELPECEIWDPKFKTCTYIQPYVLPHKTKFESEQVYDAAGGFKGWNRHQGIYLYRNRRLIIYGTWFELIRKEPGFNLARIRIDISAEADEDWKIDIKKSRAALPFFLRDQVLAAVGDCTARSAKVFNSRGAYVKKGLTVPNLDYVWEQIRNNGNYSFKINKKHTILNSIRKQLDDEGRNLLRAYLSLVENFAPFMRNCVIDTINTGEAKQNDLQKQKDIADIKKFALAFKGQGFDKREIMETLLSMSIYSYLQENIIEIVEALDD
;
A
#
# COMPACT_ATOMS: atom_id res chain seq x y z
N ASN A 1 24.83 52.07 2.84
CA ASN A 1 24.52 50.66 2.55
C ASN A 1 23.07 50.56 2.06
N LEU A 2 22.86 50.70 0.75
CA LEU A 2 21.57 50.49 0.11
C LEU A 2 21.42 48.97 -0.09
N ILE A 3 20.82 48.31 0.87
CA ILE A 3 20.28 46.94 0.63
C ILE A 3 19.22 47.11 -0.43
N ASP A 4 19.41 46.44 -1.58
CA ASP A 4 18.45 46.48 -2.67
C ASP A 4 17.08 46.00 -2.14
N LYS A 5 16.02 46.78 -2.41
CA LYS A 5 14.65 46.44 -1.98
C LYS A 5 14.20 45.07 -2.46
N SER A 6 14.75 44.58 -3.56
CA SER A 6 14.48 43.23 -4.10
C SER A 6 15.09 42.14 -3.20
N ASP A 7 16.28 42.33 -2.68
CA ASP A 7 16.96 41.39 -1.79
C ASP A 7 16.30 41.34 -0.42
N LEU A 8 15.82 42.48 0.07
CA LEU A 8 15.08 42.57 1.32
C LEU A 8 13.73 41.80 1.19
N LYS A 9 13.03 41.92 0.05
CA LYS A 9 11.80 41.21 -0.22
C LYS A 9 12.00 39.69 -0.29
N LYS A 10 13.08 39.25 -0.97
CA LYS A 10 13.46 37.81 -1.04
C LYS A 10 13.83 37.26 0.34
N ALA A 11 14.66 37.99 1.12
CA ALA A 11 15.03 37.58 2.47
C ALA A 11 13.82 37.47 3.40
N LYS A 12 12.87 38.41 3.32
CA LYS A 12 11.62 38.37 4.07
C LYS A 12 10.72 37.17 3.68
N SER A 13 10.58 36.91 2.39
CA SER A 13 9.84 35.75 1.89
C SER A 13 10.47 34.43 2.34
N HIS A 14 11.79 34.33 2.27
CA HIS A 14 12.52 33.16 2.75
C HIS A 14 12.31 32.95 4.26
N PHE A 15 12.41 34.01 5.06
CA PHE A 15 12.20 33.97 6.51
C PHE A 15 10.80 33.43 6.84
N PHE A 16 9.75 33.96 6.23
CA PHE A 16 8.38 33.48 6.45
C PHE A 16 8.19 32.01 6.00
N SER A 17 8.85 31.59 4.93
CA SER A 17 8.86 30.19 4.51
C SER A 17 9.47 29.26 5.57
N VAL A 18 10.56 29.70 6.21
CA VAL A 18 11.19 28.94 7.31
C VAL A 18 10.26 28.87 8.52
N ILE A 19 9.68 30.01 8.93
CA ILE A 19 8.72 30.05 10.04
C ILE A 19 7.54 29.09 9.80
N ASN A 20 6.95 29.09 8.62
CA ASN A 20 5.87 28.19 8.26
C ASN A 20 6.28 26.70 8.32
N LYS A 21 7.52 26.38 7.91
CA LYS A 21 8.06 25.01 8.05
C LYS A 21 8.22 24.61 9.51
N VAL A 22 8.72 25.52 10.36
CA VAL A 22 8.87 25.29 11.80
C VAL A 22 7.50 25.08 12.44
N GLU A 23 6.52 25.92 12.15
CA GLU A 23 5.16 25.79 12.66
C GLU A 23 4.56 24.43 12.30
N LYS A 24 4.58 24.03 11.02
CA LYS A 24 4.10 22.73 10.57
C LYS A 24 4.80 21.56 11.27
N HIS A 25 6.11 21.70 11.53
CA HIS A 25 6.86 20.70 12.25
C HIS A 25 6.41 20.59 13.72
N LEU A 26 6.25 21.72 14.41
CA LEU A 26 5.81 21.75 15.80
C LEU A 26 4.39 21.19 15.97
N ARG A 27 3.48 21.53 15.07
CA ARG A 27 2.11 21.00 15.03
C ARG A 27 2.06 19.47 14.98
N LEU A 28 3.01 18.85 14.26
CA LEU A 28 3.11 17.39 14.14
C LEU A 28 3.84 16.77 15.34
N ILE A 29 5.02 17.31 15.71
CA ILE A 29 5.87 16.68 16.74
C ILE A 29 5.22 16.72 18.12
N PHE A 30 4.49 17.78 18.42
CA PHE A 30 3.88 18.00 19.73
C PHE A 30 2.34 17.83 19.72
N HIS A 31 1.75 17.24 18.68
CA HIS A 31 0.31 17.16 18.53
C HIS A 31 -0.36 16.54 19.76
N ARG A 32 0.18 15.43 20.34
CA ARG A 32 -0.38 14.79 21.53
C ARG A 32 -0.34 15.69 22.75
N PHE A 33 0.74 16.45 22.96
CA PHE A 33 0.84 17.41 24.07
C PHE A 33 -0.12 18.60 23.90
N ILE A 34 -0.33 19.04 22.65
CA ILE A 34 -1.27 20.12 22.36
C ILE A 34 -2.71 19.67 22.60
N GLU A 35 -3.07 18.46 22.14
CA GLU A 35 -4.44 17.94 22.21
C GLU A 35 -4.80 17.38 23.58
N GLU A 36 -3.91 16.56 24.18
CA GLU A 36 -4.19 15.82 25.40
C GLU A 36 -3.82 16.62 26.66
N ASP A 37 -2.70 17.37 26.64
CA ASP A 37 -2.17 18.08 27.83
C ASP A 37 -2.43 19.59 27.78
N GLY A 38 -3.05 20.09 26.70
CA GLY A 38 -3.36 21.51 26.56
C GLY A 38 -2.13 22.42 26.35
N LEU A 39 -1.00 21.87 25.89
CA LEU A 39 0.20 22.64 25.59
C LEU A 39 -0.09 23.72 24.54
N LYS A 40 0.21 24.97 24.85
CA LYS A 40 0.07 26.10 23.94
C LYS A 40 1.43 26.54 23.41
N ILE A 41 1.61 26.48 22.10
CA ILE A 41 2.82 26.93 21.41
C ILE A 41 2.46 28.13 20.55
N TYR A 42 3.20 29.21 20.68
CA TYR A 42 2.98 30.46 19.93
C TYR A 42 4.18 30.72 19.00
N VAL A 43 3.90 31.05 17.75
CA VAL A 43 4.92 31.35 16.73
C VAL A 43 4.60 32.70 16.11
N ASN A 44 5.17 33.75 16.65
CA ASN A 44 5.00 35.15 16.19
C ASN A 44 3.53 35.64 16.09
N ASN A 45 2.61 34.99 16.76
CA ASN A 45 1.19 35.28 16.76
C ASN A 45 0.63 35.23 18.18
N ASP A 46 -0.47 35.92 18.41
CA ASP A 46 -1.23 35.84 19.67
C ASP A 46 -2.10 34.57 19.76
N THR A 47 -2.21 33.82 18.66
CA THR A 47 -2.99 32.58 18.59
C THR A 47 -2.04 31.38 18.64
N PRO A 48 -2.28 30.42 19.55
CA PRO A 48 -1.48 29.22 19.61
C PRO A 48 -1.69 28.34 18.36
N ILE A 49 -0.63 27.63 17.94
CA ILE A 49 -0.73 26.71 16.82
C ILE A 49 -1.67 25.53 17.18
N ALA A 50 -2.51 25.12 16.25
CA ALA A 50 -3.34 23.93 16.39
C ALA A 50 -2.52 22.66 16.13
N ALA A 51 -2.82 21.57 16.81
CA ALA A 51 -2.24 20.27 16.53
C ALA A 51 -2.55 19.80 15.11
N TRP A 52 -1.72 18.95 14.58
CA TRP A 52 -2.01 18.17 13.38
C TRP A 52 -1.85 16.69 13.72
N ASP A 53 -2.99 16.01 13.96
CA ASP A 53 -3.02 14.57 14.26
C ASP A 53 -2.82 13.75 12.98
N PRO A 54 -1.73 12.96 12.87
CA PRO A 54 -1.47 12.12 11.70
C PRO A 54 -2.40 10.93 11.59
N PHE A 55 -3.16 10.58 12.64
CA PHE A 55 -4.05 9.42 12.69
C PHE A 55 -5.51 9.80 12.42
N ILE A 56 -5.83 11.09 12.42
CA ILE A 56 -7.18 11.61 12.14
C ILE A 56 -8.22 10.95 13.07
N LEU A 57 -7.92 10.83 14.36
CA LEU A 57 -8.76 10.14 15.33
C LEU A 57 -10.14 10.79 15.52
N HIS A 58 -10.27 12.09 15.23
CA HIS A 58 -11.54 12.80 15.25
C HIS A 58 -12.52 12.37 14.14
N ASN A 59 -12.06 11.66 13.10
CA ASN A 59 -12.95 11.19 12.04
C ASN A 59 -13.46 9.78 12.38
N PRO A 60 -14.79 9.57 12.51
CA PRO A 60 -15.36 8.29 12.92
C PRO A 60 -15.13 7.15 11.90
N ALA A 61 -14.65 7.45 10.69
CA ALA A 61 -14.30 6.46 9.69
C ALA A 61 -12.85 5.99 9.79
N THR A 62 -12.04 6.55 10.69
CA THR A 62 -10.71 6.01 11.03
C THR A 62 -10.90 4.64 11.69
N GLN A 63 -10.17 3.64 11.21
CA GLN A 63 -10.21 2.30 11.75
C GLN A 63 -8.99 2.09 12.65
N GLU A 64 -9.24 1.84 13.92
CA GLU A 64 -8.22 1.40 14.87
C GLU A 64 -8.12 -0.12 14.80
N LEU A 65 -6.93 -0.64 14.54
CA LEU A 65 -6.68 -2.08 14.52
C LEU A 65 -6.19 -2.52 15.91
N PRO A 66 -6.19 -3.84 16.21
CA PRO A 66 -5.73 -4.31 17.50
C PRO A 66 -4.32 -3.83 17.85
N GLU A 67 -4.16 -3.28 19.04
CA GLU A 67 -2.86 -2.90 19.59
C GLU A 67 -2.07 -4.15 19.97
N CYS A 68 -0.77 -4.12 19.72
CA CYS A 68 0.17 -5.14 20.14
C CYS A 68 1.11 -4.56 21.21
N GLU A 69 1.17 -5.19 22.36
CA GLU A 69 2.08 -4.86 23.45
C GLU A 69 3.23 -5.88 23.47
N ILE A 70 4.47 -5.41 23.41
CA ILE A 70 5.66 -6.26 23.37
C ILE A 70 6.55 -5.89 24.56
N TRP A 71 6.70 -6.85 25.47
CA TRP A 71 7.56 -6.71 26.62
C TRP A 71 9.02 -6.98 26.25
N ASP A 72 9.90 -6.05 26.60
CA ASP A 72 11.34 -6.21 26.52
C ASP A 72 11.89 -6.60 27.91
N PRO A 73 12.32 -7.85 28.10
CA PRO A 73 12.84 -8.30 29.39
C PRO A 73 14.18 -7.67 29.78
N LYS A 74 14.98 -7.20 28.78
CA LYS A 74 16.29 -6.59 29.01
C LYS A 74 16.16 -5.22 29.67
N PHE A 75 15.25 -4.39 29.20
CA PHE A 75 15.04 -3.04 29.71
C PHE A 75 13.82 -2.93 30.63
N LYS A 76 13.07 -4.02 30.82
CA LYS A 76 11.80 -4.04 31.58
C LYS A 76 10.82 -2.97 31.15
N THR A 77 10.68 -2.81 29.84
CA THR A 77 9.81 -1.82 29.21
C THR A 77 8.87 -2.47 28.21
N CYS A 78 7.76 -1.78 27.91
CA CYS A 78 6.83 -2.19 26.86
C CYS A 78 6.98 -1.29 25.65
N THR A 79 6.90 -1.91 24.47
CA THR A 79 6.69 -1.22 23.20
C THR A 79 5.26 -1.46 22.77
N TYR A 80 4.52 -0.38 22.48
CA TYR A 80 3.14 -0.44 22.02
C TYR A 80 3.09 -0.16 20.53
N ILE A 81 2.45 -1.04 19.76
CA ILE A 81 2.30 -0.93 18.31
C ILE A 81 0.81 -0.86 18.01
N GLN A 82 0.33 0.31 17.58
CA GLN A 82 -1.07 0.57 17.28
C GLN A 82 -1.22 0.94 15.81
N PRO A 83 -1.75 0.05 14.96
CA PRO A 83 -2.02 0.36 13.56
C PRO A 83 -3.36 1.06 13.38
N TYR A 84 -3.41 1.95 12.35
CA TYR A 84 -4.61 2.70 11.94
C TYR A 84 -4.78 2.66 10.44
N VAL A 85 -6.03 2.57 9.98
CA VAL A 85 -6.39 2.79 8.58
C VAL A 85 -7.23 4.05 8.49
N LEU A 86 -6.69 5.06 7.81
CA LEU A 86 -7.31 6.37 7.68
C LEU A 86 -8.54 6.34 6.75
N PRO A 87 -9.44 7.31 6.87
CA PRO A 87 -10.65 7.38 6.07
C PRO A 87 -10.34 7.54 4.58
N HIS A 88 -11.16 6.90 3.73
CA HIS A 88 -11.15 7.18 2.30
C HIS A 88 -11.59 8.63 2.02
N LYS A 89 -11.10 9.22 0.91
CA LYS A 89 -11.38 10.62 0.52
C LYS A 89 -12.87 10.99 0.55
N THR A 90 -13.76 10.05 0.29
CA THR A 90 -15.22 10.26 0.32
C THR A 90 -15.80 10.44 1.71
N LYS A 91 -15.01 10.25 2.77
CA LYS A 91 -15.40 10.43 4.18
C LYS A 91 -14.99 11.78 4.74
N PHE A 92 -14.47 12.66 3.89
CA PHE A 92 -14.16 14.05 4.22
C PHE A 92 -15.23 14.98 3.65
N GLU A 93 -15.46 16.11 4.32
CA GLU A 93 -16.48 17.07 3.95
C GLU A 93 -16.19 17.76 2.61
N SER A 94 -14.90 17.94 2.29
CA SER A 94 -14.44 18.54 1.03
C SER A 94 -13.07 18.02 0.63
N GLU A 95 -12.69 18.24 -0.64
CA GLU A 95 -11.36 17.91 -1.14
C GLU A 95 -10.26 18.70 -0.42
N GLN A 96 -10.54 19.95 -0.05
CA GLN A 96 -9.60 20.78 0.71
C GLN A 96 -9.31 20.22 2.09
N VAL A 97 -10.34 19.70 2.79
CA VAL A 97 -10.17 19.04 4.10
C VAL A 97 -9.39 17.74 3.94
N TYR A 98 -9.66 16.97 2.89
CA TYR A 98 -8.88 15.78 2.57
C TYR A 98 -7.41 16.09 2.31
N ASP A 99 -7.11 17.10 1.49
CA ASP A 99 -5.74 17.49 1.19
C ASP A 99 -4.98 17.99 2.44
N ALA A 100 -5.65 18.77 3.28
CA ALA A 100 -5.09 19.23 4.56
C ALA A 100 -4.79 18.05 5.51
N ALA A 101 -5.67 17.05 5.54
CA ALA A 101 -5.50 15.84 6.33
C ALA A 101 -4.29 15.00 5.86
N GLY A 102 -3.92 15.06 4.58
CA GLY A 102 -2.71 14.44 4.04
C GLY A 102 -1.40 15.02 4.55
N GLY A 103 -1.47 16.17 5.26
CA GLY A 103 -0.33 16.84 5.87
C GLY A 103 0.56 17.61 4.88
N PHE A 104 1.56 18.30 5.42
CA PHE A 104 2.37 19.26 4.66
C PHE A 104 3.30 18.66 3.59
N LYS A 105 3.47 17.32 3.59
CA LYS A 105 4.21 16.57 2.56
C LYS A 105 3.30 15.69 1.70
N GLY A 106 1.99 15.73 1.94
CA GLY A 106 0.98 14.94 1.24
C GLY A 106 0.92 13.47 1.70
N TRP A 107 -0.15 12.82 1.31
CA TRP A 107 -0.52 11.46 1.74
C TRP A 107 0.59 10.44 1.55
N ASN A 108 1.25 10.42 0.39
CA ASN A 108 2.30 9.45 0.08
C ASN A 108 3.53 9.58 0.99
N ARG A 109 3.87 10.79 1.43
CA ARG A 109 5.01 11.02 2.30
C ARG A 109 4.73 10.73 3.77
N HIS A 110 3.45 10.79 4.16
CA HIS A 110 2.99 10.56 5.52
C HIS A 110 2.55 9.12 5.80
N GLN A 111 2.51 8.21 4.80
CA GLN A 111 2.25 6.80 5.06
C GLN A 111 3.38 6.17 5.88
N GLY A 112 3.05 5.24 6.77
CA GLY A 112 4.06 4.48 7.49
C GLY A 112 4.02 4.59 8.99
N ILE A 113 5.16 4.27 9.59
CA ILE A 113 5.37 4.21 11.03
C ILE A 113 5.68 5.59 11.58
N TYR A 114 5.12 5.85 12.75
CA TYR A 114 5.30 7.02 13.59
C TYR A 114 5.84 6.58 14.94
N LEU A 115 7.11 6.86 15.19
CA LEU A 115 7.81 6.47 16.42
C LEU A 115 7.75 7.59 17.44
N TYR A 116 7.15 7.30 18.58
CA TYR A 116 7.05 8.20 19.72
C TYR A 116 7.93 7.71 20.86
N ARG A 117 8.67 8.62 21.46
CA ARG A 117 9.45 8.43 22.68
C ARG A 117 8.88 9.30 23.78
N ASN A 118 8.36 8.67 24.83
CA ASN A 118 7.65 9.37 25.89
C ASN A 118 6.60 10.35 25.30
N ARG A 119 5.74 9.86 24.40
CA ARG A 119 4.67 10.60 23.68
C ARG A 119 5.15 11.67 22.69
N ARG A 120 6.46 12.01 22.65
CA ARG A 120 7.01 12.94 21.65
C ARG A 120 7.34 12.19 20.38
N LEU A 121 6.79 12.66 19.27
CA LEU A 121 7.12 12.11 17.95
C LEU A 121 8.57 12.42 17.59
N ILE A 122 9.34 11.39 17.21
CA ILE A 122 10.74 11.52 16.81
C ILE A 122 10.96 11.17 15.34
N ILE A 123 10.27 10.17 14.83
CA ILE A 123 10.35 9.75 13.41
C ILE A 123 8.93 9.54 12.90
N TYR A 124 8.67 9.92 11.66
CA TYR A 124 7.36 9.76 11.05
C TYR A 124 7.43 9.46 9.56
N GLY A 125 6.40 8.75 9.09
CA GLY A 125 6.20 8.49 7.67
C GLY A 125 7.32 7.63 7.06
N THR A 126 7.80 6.63 7.79
CA THR A 126 8.79 5.65 7.33
C THR A 126 8.25 4.23 7.46
N TRP A 127 8.74 3.32 6.63
CA TRP A 127 8.52 1.89 6.79
C TRP A 127 9.75 1.16 7.36
N PHE A 128 10.78 1.88 7.80
CA PHE A 128 12.07 1.32 8.27
C PHE A 128 12.67 0.29 7.28
N GLU A 129 12.53 0.56 5.99
CA GLU A 129 13.02 -0.30 4.89
C GLU A 129 12.36 -1.71 4.84
N LEU A 130 11.30 -1.93 5.60
CA LEU A 130 10.53 -3.18 5.57
C LEU A 130 9.78 -3.35 4.26
N ILE A 131 9.19 -2.27 3.76
CA ILE A 131 8.44 -2.22 2.49
C ILE A 131 8.67 -0.90 1.77
N ARG A 132 8.35 -0.85 0.49
CA ARG A 132 8.35 0.39 -0.30
C ARG A 132 7.05 1.16 -0.11
N LYS A 133 7.13 2.48 -0.31
CA LYS A 133 5.93 3.34 -0.30
C LYS A 133 5.15 3.17 -1.58
N GLU A 134 3.85 2.91 -1.45
CA GLU A 134 2.92 2.75 -2.57
C GLU A 134 1.64 3.58 -2.36
N PRO A 135 0.98 4.02 -3.43
CA PRO A 135 -0.27 4.79 -3.32
C PRO A 135 -1.36 4.05 -2.54
N GLY A 136 -1.46 2.73 -2.67
CA GLY A 136 -2.41 1.90 -1.94
C GLY A 136 -2.22 1.92 -0.42
N PHE A 137 -1.02 2.27 0.05
CA PHE A 137 -0.68 2.33 1.48
C PHE A 137 -0.85 3.74 2.07
N ASN A 138 -1.34 4.70 1.30
CA ASN A 138 -1.48 6.09 1.73
C ASN A 138 -2.32 6.29 2.97
N LEU A 139 -3.25 5.38 3.26
CA LEU A 139 -4.12 5.44 4.43
C LEU A 139 -3.57 4.64 5.63
N ALA A 140 -2.46 3.92 5.48
CA ALA A 140 -1.85 3.15 6.55
C ALA A 140 -0.97 4.04 7.45
N ARG A 141 -1.20 3.97 8.75
CA ARG A 141 -0.41 4.61 9.80
C ARG A 141 -0.19 3.61 10.92
N ILE A 142 1.03 3.57 11.46
CA ILE A 142 1.33 2.72 12.62
C ILE A 142 2.02 3.59 13.67
N ARG A 143 1.39 3.70 14.83
CA ARG A 143 1.99 4.34 16.00
C ARG A 143 2.83 3.31 16.74
N ILE A 144 4.05 3.66 17.06
CA ILE A 144 4.92 2.90 17.98
C ILE A 144 5.30 3.83 19.12
N ASP A 145 4.92 3.46 20.34
CA ASP A 145 5.28 4.18 21.56
C ASP A 145 6.38 3.41 22.29
N ILE A 146 7.48 4.10 22.60
CA ILE A 146 8.60 3.59 23.36
C ILE A 146 8.92 4.49 24.56
N SER A 147 9.51 3.91 25.57
CA SER A 147 10.07 4.64 26.71
C SER A 147 11.49 5.15 26.42
N ALA A 148 12.03 5.98 27.32
CA ALA A 148 13.37 6.50 27.20
C ALA A 148 14.46 5.43 27.32
N GLU A 149 14.18 4.37 28.05
CA GLU A 149 15.08 3.26 28.33
C GLU A 149 15.37 2.43 27.06
N ALA A 150 14.46 2.49 26.08
CA ALA A 150 14.61 1.78 24.79
C ALA A 150 15.53 2.51 23.77
N ASP A 151 16.09 3.68 24.11
CA ASP A 151 16.91 4.49 23.20
C ASP A 151 18.10 3.71 22.61
N GLU A 152 18.72 2.84 23.40
CA GLU A 152 19.88 2.05 22.98
C GLU A 152 19.51 1.02 21.92
N ASP A 153 18.42 0.27 22.11
CA ASP A 153 17.97 -0.76 21.16
C ASP A 153 17.50 -0.15 19.83
N TRP A 154 16.83 0.98 19.90
CA TRP A 154 16.37 1.71 18.73
C TRP A 154 17.49 2.53 18.06
N LYS A 155 18.70 2.54 18.62
CA LYS A 155 19.86 3.30 18.13
C LYS A 155 19.49 4.76 17.84
N ILE A 156 18.75 5.37 18.78
CA ILE A 156 18.29 6.74 18.62
C ILE A 156 19.49 7.68 18.74
N ASP A 157 19.74 8.50 17.72
CA ASP A 157 20.83 9.46 17.74
C ASP A 157 20.57 10.61 18.75
N ILE A 158 21.63 11.32 19.16
CA ILE A 158 21.54 12.44 20.10
C ILE A 158 20.58 13.52 19.59
N LYS A 159 20.53 13.73 18.27
CA LYS A 159 19.64 14.69 17.62
C LYS A 159 18.20 14.16 17.51
N LYS A 160 17.95 12.89 17.86
CA LYS A 160 16.65 12.22 17.74
C LYS A 160 16.04 12.30 16.34
N SER A 161 16.90 12.21 15.31
CA SER A 161 16.53 12.31 13.91
C SER A 161 16.62 10.99 13.16
N ARG A 162 17.24 9.98 13.80
CA ARG A 162 17.40 8.63 13.25
C ARG A 162 17.10 7.60 14.33
N ALA A 163 16.49 6.51 13.92
CA ALA A 163 16.31 5.29 14.71
C ALA A 163 16.39 4.08 13.79
N ALA A 164 16.78 2.95 14.32
CA ALA A 164 16.74 1.68 13.65
C ALA A 164 15.73 0.77 14.34
N LEU A 165 14.94 0.02 13.56
CA LEU A 165 14.02 -0.95 14.11
C LEU A 165 14.80 -2.08 14.78
N PRO A 166 14.61 -2.36 16.11
CA PRO A 166 15.26 -3.46 16.80
C PRO A 166 14.90 -4.80 16.17
N PHE A 167 15.88 -5.70 16.11
CA PHE A 167 15.69 -7.01 15.47
C PHE A 167 14.57 -7.82 16.12
N PHE A 168 14.48 -7.80 17.45
CA PHE A 168 13.47 -8.57 18.21
C PHE A 168 12.02 -8.10 17.97
N LEU A 169 11.82 -6.85 17.49
CA LEU A 169 10.50 -6.31 17.13
C LEU A 169 10.13 -6.51 15.67
N ARG A 170 11.09 -6.97 14.84
CA ARG A 170 10.93 -6.96 13.39
C ARG A 170 9.72 -7.75 12.91
N ASP A 171 9.51 -8.95 13.45
CA ASP A 171 8.43 -9.84 13.02
C ASP A 171 7.04 -9.29 13.39
N GLN A 172 6.90 -8.74 14.60
CA GLN A 172 5.65 -8.15 15.07
C GLN A 172 5.33 -6.87 14.31
N VAL A 173 6.33 -6.01 14.06
CA VAL A 173 6.17 -4.80 13.26
C VAL A 173 5.83 -5.18 11.82
N LEU A 174 6.48 -6.19 11.24
CA LEU A 174 6.19 -6.65 9.88
C LEU A 174 4.77 -7.21 9.76
N ALA A 175 4.29 -7.96 10.75
CA ALA A 175 2.92 -8.45 10.79
C ALA A 175 1.90 -7.29 10.86
N ALA A 176 2.15 -6.29 11.72
CA ALA A 176 1.32 -5.09 11.82
C ALA A 176 1.33 -4.27 10.53
N VAL A 177 2.49 -4.13 9.86
CA VAL A 177 2.63 -3.47 8.56
C VAL A 177 1.82 -4.22 7.50
N GLY A 178 1.93 -5.55 7.44
CA GLY A 178 1.21 -6.37 6.46
C GLY A 178 -0.32 -6.24 6.60
N ASP A 179 -0.87 -6.37 7.81
CA ASP A 179 -2.32 -6.23 8.03
C ASP A 179 -2.80 -4.81 7.76
N CYS A 180 -2.08 -3.79 8.25
CA CYS A 180 -2.43 -2.39 8.07
C CYS A 180 -2.43 -1.98 6.59
N THR A 181 -1.39 -2.35 5.83
CA THR A 181 -1.27 -2.00 4.41
C THR A 181 -2.29 -2.75 3.54
N ALA A 182 -2.58 -4.02 3.84
CA ALA A 182 -3.62 -4.77 3.13
C ALA A 182 -5.00 -4.13 3.31
N ARG A 183 -5.34 -3.69 4.53
CA ARG A 183 -6.59 -2.97 4.81
C ARG A 183 -6.60 -1.58 4.18
N SER A 184 -5.49 -0.84 4.24
CA SER A 184 -5.33 0.45 3.56
C SER A 184 -5.60 0.33 2.07
N ALA A 185 -4.97 -0.64 1.39
CA ALA A 185 -5.17 -0.89 -0.03
C ALA A 185 -6.63 -1.21 -0.36
N LYS A 186 -7.31 -1.99 0.50
CA LYS A 186 -8.74 -2.29 0.35
C LYS A 186 -9.59 -1.03 0.44
N VAL A 187 -9.35 -0.17 1.44
CA VAL A 187 -10.08 1.09 1.61
C VAL A 187 -9.77 2.07 0.49
N PHE A 188 -8.49 2.21 0.11
CA PHE A 188 -8.04 3.11 -0.95
C PHE A 188 -8.61 2.74 -2.32
N ASN A 189 -8.68 1.44 -2.64
CA ASN A 189 -9.22 0.93 -3.90
C ASN A 189 -10.74 0.76 -3.88
N SER A 190 -11.38 0.83 -2.71
CA SER A 190 -12.83 0.87 -2.66
C SER A 190 -13.27 2.18 -3.32
N ARG A 191 -13.60 2.11 -4.61
CA ARG A 191 -14.32 3.20 -5.28
C ARG A 191 -15.56 3.43 -4.43
N GLY A 192 -15.60 4.58 -3.74
CA GLY A 192 -16.70 4.88 -2.85
C GLY A 192 -18.01 4.64 -3.58
N ALA A 193 -18.70 3.59 -3.21
CA ALA A 193 -20.07 3.44 -3.59
C ALA A 193 -20.76 4.67 -3.01
N TYR A 194 -21.16 5.60 -3.87
CA TYR A 194 -22.04 6.68 -3.51
C TYR A 194 -23.34 6.03 -3.06
N VAL A 195 -23.42 5.69 -1.80
CA VAL A 195 -24.69 5.39 -1.15
C VAL A 195 -25.37 6.74 -0.97
N LYS A 196 -26.08 7.21 -1.98
CA LYS A 196 -27.12 8.19 -1.77
C LYS A 196 -27.99 7.61 -0.66
N LYS A 197 -28.04 8.27 0.50
CA LYS A 197 -28.98 7.94 1.58
C LYS A 197 -30.35 7.74 0.94
N GLY A 198 -30.84 6.49 0.88
CA GLY A 198 -32.17 6.17 0.36
C GLY A 198 -32.25 5.22 -0.83
N LEU A 199 -31.13 4.83 -1.45
CA LEU A 199 -31.16 3.77 -2.48
C LEU A 199 -30.37 2.57 -1.96
N THR A 200 -31.04 1.53 -1.58
CA THR A 200 -30.53 0.15 -1.53
C THR A 200 -30.17 -0.20 -2.97
N VAL A 201 -28.87 -0.09 -3.33
CA VAL A 201 -28.38 -0.62 -4.59
C VAL A 201 -28.20 -2.11 -4.38
N PRO A 202 -29.08 -2.96 -4.95
CA PRO A 202 -28.90 -4.39 -4.85
C PRO A 202 -27.70 -4.79 -5.71
N ASN A 203 -26.76 -5.50 -5.13
CA ASN A 203 -25.63 -6.17 -5.77
C ASN A 203 -24.80 -5.29 -6.74
N LEU A 204 -23.76 -4.68 -6.20
CA LEU A 204 -22.67 -4.16 -7.05
C LEU A 204 -21.97 -5.33 -7.74
N ASP A 205 -22.05 -5.36 -9.06
CA ASP A 205 -21.40 -6.37 -9.89
C ASP A 205 -19.93 -5.99 -10.08
N TYR A 206 -19.09 -6.42 -9.15
CA TYR A 206 -17.66 -6.11 -9.18
C TYR A 206 -16.95 -6.93 -10.26
N VAL A 207 -16.03 -6.32 -11.00
CA VAL A 207 -15.20 -7.02 -12.01
C VAL A 207 -14.21 -7.99 -11.36
N TRP A 208 -13.73 -7.67 -10.16
CA TRP A 208 -12.75 -8.45 -9.41
C TRP A 208 -13.33 -8.96 -8.09
N GLU A 209 -13.12 -10.24 -7.79
CA GLU A 209 -13.40 -10.87 -6.50
C GLU A 209 -12.10 -11.05 -5.73
N GLN A 210 -12.09 -10.64 -4.46
CA GLN A 210 -10.98 -10.90 -3.55
C GLN A 210 -11.17 -12.25 -2.87
N ILE A 211 -10.19 -13.13 -3.03
CA ILE A 211 -10.18 -14.47 -2.41
C ILE A 211 -9.07 -14.50 -1.36
N ARG A 212 -9.41 -14.98 -0.17
CA ARG A 212 -8.44 -15.18 0.91
C ARG A 212 -8.11 -16.66 1.04
N ASN A 213 -6.84 -17.03 0.81
CA ASN A 213 -6.34 -18.38 1.02
C ASN A 213 -5.13 -18.32 1.98
N ASN A 214 -5.22 -19.02 3.13
CA ASN A 214 -4.13 -19.17 4.10
C ASN A 214 -3.42 -17.84 4.48
N GLY A 215 -4.19 -16.77 4.67
CA GLY A 215 -3.62 -15.46 5.01
C GLY A 215 -3.21 -14.59 3.82
N ASN A 216 -3.08 -15.15 2.63
CA ASN A 216 -2.77 -14.43 1.41
C ASN A 216 -4.04 -14.01 0.67
N TYR A 217 -4.03 -12.79 0.11
CA TYR A 217 -5.10 -12.28 -0.74
C TYR A 217 -4.74 -12.52 -2.20
N SER A 218 -5.67 -13.11 -2.95
CA SER A 218 -5.63 -13.18 -4.40
C SER A 218 -6.84 -12.50 -5.00
N PHE A 219 -6.70 -11.95 -6.18
CA PHE A 219 -7.78 -11.33 -6.91
C PHE A 219 -8.10 -12.18 -8.13
N LYS A 220 -9.38 -12.52 -8.33
CA LYS A 220 -9.85 -13.20 -9.51
C LYS A 220 -10.92 -12.38 -10.20
N ILE A 221 -11.04 -12.56 -11.51
CA ILE A 221 -12.10 -11.91 -12.27
C ILE A 221 -13.43 -12.57 -11.90
N ASN A 222 -14.43 -11.73 -11.60
CA ASN A 222 -15.78 -12.20 -11.31
C ASN A 222 -16.39 -12.88 -12.55
N LYS A 223 -16.35 -14.20 -12.56
CA LYS A 223 -16.89 -15.01 -13.67
C LYS A 223 -18.41 -14.90 -13.83
N LYS A 224 -19.09 -14.35 -12.81
CA LYS A 224 -20.56 -14.13 -12.80
C LYS A 224 -20.92 -12.71 -13.25
N HIS A 225 -19.95 -11.86 -13.55
CA HIS A 225 -20.18 -10.48 -13.97
C HIS A 225 -21.10 -10.42 -15.20
N THR A 226 -22.12 -9.57 -15.14
CA THR A 226 -23.19 -9.48 -16.14
C THR A 226 -22.68 -9.27 -17.56
N ILE A 227 -21.73 -8.35 -17.75
CA ILE A 227 -21.12 -8.06 -19.06
C ILE A 227 -20.33 -9.27 -19.56
N LEU A 228 -19.54 -9.93 -18.70
CA LEU A 228 -18.75 -11.09 -19.08
C LEU A 228 -19.64 -12.26 -19.52
N ASN A 229 -20.76 -12.47 -18.83
CA ASN A 229 -21.74 -13.48 -19.23
C ASN A 229 -22.42 -13.14 -20.56
N SER A 230 -22.68 -11.86 -20.83
CA SER A 230 -23.23 -11.42 -22.12
C SER A 230 -22.25 -11.66 -23.27
N ILE A 231 -20.96 -11.38 -23.06
CA ILE A 231 -19.91 -11.68 -24.04
C ILE A 231 -19.83 -13.18 -24.32
N ARG A 232 -19.82 -14.02 -23.27
CA ARG A 232 -19.75 -15.48 -23.40
C ARG A 232 -20.92 -16.07 -24.19
N LYS A 233 -22.11 -15.47 -24.09
CA LYS A 233 -23.29 -15.93 -24.86
C LYS A 233 -23.18 -15.63 -26.35
N GLN A 234 -22.41 -14.62 -26.75
CA GLN A 234 -22.23 -14.22 -28.13
C GLN A 234 -21.08 -14.96 -28.83
N LEU A 235 -20.20 -15.60 -28.07
CA LEU A 235 -19.04 -16.33 -28.58
C LEU A 235 -19.38 -17.80 -28.84
N ASP A 236 -18.79 -18.35 -29.88
CA ASP A 236 -18.69 -19.79 -30.13
C ASP A 236 -17.77 -20.49 -29.11
N ASP A 237 -17.58 -21.77 -29.23
CA ASP A 237 -16.78 -22.54 -28.27
C ASP A 237 -15.29 -22.19 -28.33
N GLU A 238 -14.76 -21.85 -29.50
CA GLU A 238 -13.38 -21.39 -29.71
C GLU A 238 -13.16 -20.01 -29.08
N GLY A 239 -14.03 -19.08 -29.35
CA GLY A 239 -14.01 -17.75 -28.75
C GLY A 239 -14.15 -17.77 -27.22
N ARG A 240 -14.96 -18.69 -26.68
CA ARG A 240 -15.04 -18.91 -25.22
C ARG A 240 -13.75 -19.42 -24.62
N ASN A 241 -13.02 -20.30 -25.32
CA ASN A 241 -11.74 -20.82 -24.86
C ASN A 241 -10.66 -19.74 -24.85
N LEU A 242 -10.60 -18.91 -25.91
CA LEU A 242 -9.70 -17.76 -25.97
C LEU A 242 -10.00 -16.73 -24.89
N LEU A 243 -11.26 -16.40 -24.68
CA LEU A 243 -11.65 -15.48 -23.61
C LEU A 243 -11.22 -16.01 -22.25
N ARG A 244 -11.38 -17.31 -21.98
CA ARG A 244 -10.90 -17.93 -20.72
C ARG A 244 -9.40 -17.82 -20.57
N ALA A 245 -8.66 -18.10 -21.63
CA ALA A 245 -7.21 -17.99 -21.65
C ALA A 245 -6.75 -16.54 -21.40
N TYR A 246 -7.35 -15.56 -22.07
CA TYR A 246 -7.06 -14.15 -21.87
C TYR A 246 -7.37 -13.68 -20.45
N LEU A 247 -8.53 -14.07 -19.88
CA LEU A 247 -8.89 -13.72 -18.51
C LEU A 247 -7.93 -14.35 -17.50
N SER A 248 -7.41 -15.56 -17.74
CA SER A 248 -6.38 -16.18 -16.91
C SER A 248 -5.06 -15.38 -16.96
N LEU A 249 -4.65 -14.89 -18.14
CA LEU A 249 -3.52 -13.98 -18.27
C LEU A 249 -3.73 -12.70 -17.45
N VAL A 250 -4.89 -12.06 -17.59
CA VAL A 250 -5.19 -10.84 -16.85
C VAL A 250 -5.19 -11.08 -15.34
N GLU A 251 -5.68 -12.23 -14.86
CA GLU A 251 -5.65 -12.61 -13.45
C GLU A 251 -4.19 -12.79 -12.95
N ASN A 252 -3.35 -13.51 -13.70
CA ASN A 252 -2.00 -13.86 -13.29
C ASN A 252 -1.01 -12.67 -13.39
N PHE A 253 -1.29 -11.71 -14.27
CA PHE A 253 -0.38 -10.59 -14.58
C PHE A 253 -0.96 -9.22 -14.28
N ALA A 254 -2.03 -9.15 -13.48
CA ALA A 254 -2.54 -7.89 -13.01
C ALA A 254 -1.44 -7.10 -12.26
N PRO A 255 -1.09 -5.87 -12.67
CA PRO A 255 0.08 -5.14 -12.17
C PRO A 255 0.04 -4.86 -10.67
N PHE A 256 -1.15 -4.85 -10.06
CA PHE A 256 -1.32 -4.70 -8.62
C PHE A 256 -0.97 -5.98 -7.82
N MET A 257 -0.93 -7.16 -8.48
CA MET A 257 -0.54 -8.42 -7.84
C MET A 257 0.98 -8.55 -7.68
N ARG A 258 1.75 -8.01 -8.61
CA ARG A 258 3.22 -8.07 -8.57
C ARG A 258 3.81 -7.33 -7.37
N ASN A 259 3.19 -6.24 -6.96
CA ASN A 259 3.72 -5.40 -5.89
C ASN A 259 3.37 -5.92 -4.48
N CYS A 260 2.31 -6.73 -4.34
CA CYS A 260 1.93 -7.31 -3.04
C CYS A 260 2.62 -8.64 -2.72
N VAL A 261 3.19 -9.32 -3.72
CA VAL A 261 3.73 -10.70 -3.59
C VAL A 261 5.25 -10.72 -3.46
N ILE A 262 5.96 -9.72 -3.99
CA ILE A 262 7.44 -9.75 -4.06
C ILE A 262 8.10 -9.57 -2.68
N ASP A 263 7.44 -8.94 -1.72
CA ASP A 263 8.03 -8.67 -0.40
C ASP A 263 7.73 -9.72 0.68
N THR A 264 6.91 -10.75 0.38
CA THR A 264 6.59 -11.85 1.31
C THR A 264 7.37 -13.15 1.00
N ILE A 265 8.23 -13.16 -0.03
CA ILE A 265 8.88 -14.37 -0.53
C ILE A 265 10.39 -14.33 -0.22
N ASN A 266 10.76 -14.48 1.05
CA ASN A 266 12.14 -14.89 1.38
C ASN A 266 12.22 -16.13 2.29
N THR A 267 11.14 -16.89 2.44
CA THR A 267 11.18 -18.11 3.29
C THR A 267 10.54 -19.37 2.69
N GLY A 268 10.43 -19.47 1.36
CA GLY A 268 9.83 -20.66 0.74
C GLY A 268 10.08 -20.84 -0.74
N GLU A 269 11.17 -20.29 -1.27
CA GLU A 269 11.39 -20.08 -2.70
C GLU A 269 11.43 -21.35 -3.57
N ALA A 270 11.89 -22.49 -3.09
CA ALA A 270 12.08 -23.65 -3.95
C ALA A 270 10.79 -24.38 -4.32
N LYS A 271 9.85 -24.56 -3.38
CA LYS A 271 8.58 -25.28 -3.66
C LYS A 271 7.52 -24.42 -4.37
N GLN A 272 7.57 -23.11 -4.20
CA GLN A 272 6.60 -22.20 -4.80
C GLN A 272 6.95 -21.91 -6.26
N ASN A 273 8.23 -21.86 -6.60
CA ASN A 273 8.72 -21.71 -7.98
C ASN A 273 8.33 -22.92 -8.86
N ASP A 274 8.40 -24.14 -8.35
CA ASP A 274 8.02 -25.34 -9.12
C ASP A 274 6.51 -25.40 -9.39
N LEU A 275 5.69 -25.05 -8.43
CA LEU A 275 4.23 -24.98 -8.60
C LEU A 275 3.80 -23.89 -9.58
N GLN A 276 4.47 -22.73 -9.56
CA GLN A 276 4.21 -21.66 -10.49
C GLN A 276 4.67 -22.04 -11.89
N LYS A 277 5.87 -22.61 -12.03
CA LYS A 277 6.39 -23.13 -13.30
C LYS A 277 5.46 -24.15 -13.94
N GLN A 278 4.90 -25.08 -13.17
CA GLN A 278 3.93 -26.07 -13.67
C GLN A 278 2.63 -25.41 -14.15
N LYS A 279 2.14 -24.38 -13.45
CA LYS A 279 0.96 -23.61 -13.88
C LYS A 279 1.22 -22.88 -15.19
N ASP A 280 2.35 -22.20 -15.28
CA ASP A 280 2.71 -21.43 -16.47
C ASP A 280 2.90 -22.34 -17.69
N ILE A 281 3.49 -23.53 -17.52
CA ILE A 281 3.55 -24.58 -18.56
C ILE A 281 2.16 -25.05 -19.00
N ALA A 282 1.24 -25.23 -18.03
CA ALA A 282 -0.14 -25.63 -18.35
C ALA A 282 -0.88 -24.52 -19.12
N ASP A 283 -0.63 -23.26 -18.80
CA ASP A 283 -1.25 -22.14 -19.51
C ASP A 283 -0.63 -21.96 -20.92
N ILE A 284 0.68 -22.12 -21.09
CA ILE A 284 1.34 -22.16 -22.41
C ILE A 284 0.71 -23.23 -23.31
N LYS A 285 0.47 -24.44 -22.79
CA LYS A 285 -0.20 -25.52 -23.54
C LYS A 285 -1.60 -25.11 -24.00
N LYS A 286 -2.38 -24.47 -23.13
CA LYS A 286 -3.74 -23.98 -23.48
C LYS A 286 -3.69 -22.91 -24.59
N PHE A 287 -2.71 -21.99 -24.53
CA PHE A 287 -2.55 -20.97 -25.57
C PHE A 287 -2.13 -21.57 -26.90
N ALA A 288 -1.17 -22.50 -26.89
CA ALA A 288 -0.72 -23.18 -28.08
C ALA A 288 -1.89 -23.91 -28.80
N LEU A 289 -2.74 -24.63 -28.04
CA LEU A 289 -3.92 -25.30 -28.56
C LEU A 289 -4.97 -24.30 -29.08
N ALA A 290 -5.16 -23.19 -28.39
CA ALA A 290 -6.13 -22.17 -28.79
C ALA A 290 -5.70 -21.47 -30.11
N PHE A 291 -4.43 -21.17 -30.28
CA PHE A 291 -3.90 -20.58 -31.52
C PHE A 291 -3.95 -21.58 -32.67
N LYS A 292 -3.65 -22.86 -32.41
CA LYS A 292 -3.82 -23.91 -33.41
C LYS A 292 -5.28 -24.03 -33.90
N GLY A 293 -6.26 -24.01 -32.98
CA GLY A 293 -7.69 -24.01 -33.31
C GLY A 293 -8.13 -22.80 -34.16
N GLN A 294 -7.36 -21.68 -34.13
CA GLN A 294 -7.59 -20.50 -34.99
C GLN A 294 -6.87 -20.56 -36.33
N GLY A 295 -6.16 -21.64 -36.62
CA GLY A 295 -5.45 -21.80 -37.88
C GLY A 295 -4.07 -21.18 -37.94
N PHE A 296 -3.49 -20.79 -36.80
CA PHE A 296 -2.09 -20.39 -36.72
C PHE A 296 -1.18 -21.58 -36.99
N ASP A 297 -0.15 -21.39 -37.77
CA ASP A 297 0.87 -22.42 -37.98
C ASP A 297 1.82 -22.54 -36.79
N LYS A 298 2.57 -23.65 -36.72
CA LYS A 298 3.51 -23.91 -35.61
C LYS A 298 4.53 -22.78 -35.42
N ARG A 299 4.95 -22.13 -36.48
CA ARG A 299 5.92 -21.05 -36.46
C ARG A 299 5.31 -19.78 -35.87
N GLU A 300 4.11 -19.43 -36.30
CA GLU A 300 3.37 -18.27 -35.78
C GLU A 300 3.03 -18.43 -34.31
N ILE A 301 2.65 -19.64 -33.89
CA ILE A 301 2.39 -19.97 -32.47
C ILE A 301 3.68 -19.80 -31.66
N MET A 302 4.81 -20.32 -32.15
CA MET A 302 6.11 -20.21 -31.50
C MET A 302 6.57 -18.77 -31.35
N GLU A 303 6.51 -17.98 -32.45
CA GLU A 303 6.89 -16.56 -32.44
C GLU A 303 6.00 -15.75 -31.47
N THR A 304 4.70 -16.03 -31.44
CA THR A 304 3.76 -15.37 -30.55
C THR A 304 4.05 -15.69 -29.09
N LEU A 305 4.23 -16.95 -28.73
CA LEU A 305 4.51 -17.36 -27.36
C LEU A 305 5.88 -16.89 -26.85
N LEU A 306 6.92 -16.92 -27.70
CA LEU A 306 8.25 -16.40 -27.36
C LEU A 306 8.29 -14.87 -27.22
N SER A 307 7.42 -14.13 -27.92
CA SER A 307 7.29 -12.70 -27.77
C SER A 307 6.68 -12.27 -26.42
N MET A 308 6.04 -13.20 -25.72
CA MET A 308 5.47 -12.93 -24.39
C MET A 308 6.57 -12.87 -23.35
N SER A 309 6.98 -11.65 -22.96
CA SER A 309 8.04 -11.41 -21.96
C SER A 309 7.86 -12.15 -20.63
N ILE A 310 6.65 -12.56 -20.34
CA ILE A 310 6.19 -13.26 -19.14
C ILE A 310 6.72 -14.68 -19.07
N TYR A 311 6.81 -15.36 -20.22
CA TYR A 311 7.28 -16.74 -20.35
C TYR A 311 8.74 -16.83 -20.83
N SER A 312 9.46 -15.70 -20.82
CA SER A 312 10.86 -15.64 -21.29
C SER A 312 11.80 -16.62 -20.57
N TYR A 313 11.46 -17.06 -19.37
CA TYR A 313 12.21 -18.06 -18.62
C TYR A 313 11.84 -19.53 -18.95
N LEU A 314 10.84 -19.74 -19.81
CA LEU A 314 10.31 -21.05 -20.22
C LEU A 314 10.50 -21.32 -21.72
N GLN A 315 11.49 -20.71 -22.35
CA GLN A 315 11.72 -20.83 -23.80
C GLN A 315 11.86 -22.28 -24.27
N GLU A 316 12.61 -23.10 -23.55
CA GLU A 316 12.77 -24.53 -23.87
C GLU A 316 11.43 -25.28 -23.80
N ASN A 317 10.61 -24.99 -22.78
CA ASN A 317 9.30 -25.61 -22.62
C ASN A 317 8.31 -25.15 -23.70
N ILE A 318 8.39 -23.89 -24.15
CA ILE A 318 7.58 -23.38 -25.26
C ILE A 318 7.89 -24.15 -26.55
N ILE A 319 9.17 -24.31 -26.86
CA ILE A 319 9.61 -25.03 -28.05
C ILE A 319 9.09 -26.47 -28.01
N GLU A 320 9.33 -27.19 -26.91
CA GLU A 320 8.88 -28.55 -26.70
C GLU A 320 7.36 -28.72 -26.83
N ILE A 321 6.59 -27.79 -26.29
CA ILE A 321 5.11 -27.82 -26.37
C ILE A 321 4.61 -27.57 -27.78
N VAL A 322 5.22 -26.62 -28.51
CA VAL A 322 4.80 -26.28 -29.89
C VAL A 322 5.20 -27.39 -30.86
N GLU A 323 6.36 -27.99 -30.69
CA GLU A 323 6.81 -29.15 -31.50
C GLU A 323 5.93 -30.39 -31.30
N ALA A 324 5.44 -30.58 -30.06
CA ALA A 324 4.55 -31.68 -29.70
C ALA A 324 3.09 -31.49 -30.16
N LEU A 325 2.74 -30.35 -30.75
CA LEU A 325 1.44 -30.17 -31.39
C LEU A 325 1.38 -31.02 -32.66
N ASP A 326 0.49 -32.01 -32.72
CA ASP A 326 0.24 -32.79 -33.93
C ASP A 326 -0.15 -31.86 -35.10
N ASP A 327 0.19 -32.21 -36.32
CA ASP A 327 -0.12 -31.39 -37.52
C ASP A 327 -1.63 -31.33 -37.77
#